data_027c2d4278fa31f3fc1bafc04cea5e2b
#
_entry.id   027c2d4278fa31f3fc1bafc04cea5e2b
#
_cell.length_a   1.000
_cell.length_b   1.000
_cell.length_c   1.000
_cell.angle_alpha   90.00
_cell.angle_beta   90.00
_cell.angle_gamma   90.00
#
_symmetry.space_group_name_H-M   'P 1'
#
loop_
_entity.id
_entity.type
_entity.pdbx_description
1 polymer ?
#
loop_
_entity_poly.entity_id
_entity_poly.type
_entity_poly.pdbx_seq_one_letter_code
_entity_poly.pdbx_strand_id
1 'polypeptide(L)'
;MKRSIALAGVLACAVAVLAGAATAGKGPSGSSTGTATVFWPNPVASLQDQTLTDQKDADYAALQPAYRNVTVTNLNGSGFLVGDWARVVSETGDPAYSPTNTFTYHRNDDRFEQVMAYYWVTEAQKYIQSLGFGTGTYPAVNMQPQRVRINQLGADNSFETDHPVLELRFGKGGVDDAEDAEVILHEYGHATHSSQGYSFASEEAGAMSEGFGDYWAADVTNVLAPTPDAACVADWDSVSYTSRVPHCLRRVDLNLHYPGDLNGEVHHDGQIWSRALWDIRTALGHTKADTIVLNGQFDFPGTSMPDLANRTVAAADGLYHNAAVTAAVRLAFVNRGILH
;
A
#
# COMPACT_ATOMS: atom_id res chain seq x y z
N MET A 1 31.50 23.77 3.68
CA MET A 1 31.38 23.36 2.28
C MET A 1 29.89 23.30 1.98
N LYS A 2 29.42 24.22 1.13
CA LYS A 2 27.99 24.33 0.79
C LYS A 2 27.66 23.26 -0.26
N ARG A 3 26.74 22.37 0.01
CA ARG A 3 26.15 21.48 -1.00
C ARG A 3 24.89 22.13 -1.53
N SER A 4 24.91 22.44 -2.81
CA SER A 4 23.77 22.99 -3.55
C SER A 4 22.82 21.85 -3.89
N ILE A 5 21.57 21.95 -3.45
CA ILE A 5 20.46 21.11 -3.89
C ILE A 5 19.96 21.70 -5.19
N ALA A 6 19.95 20.91 -6.26
CA ALA A 6 19.43 21.31 -7.55
C ALA A 6 17.91 21.14 -7.55
N LEU A 7 17.20 22.25 -7.66
CA LEU A 7 15.75 22.31 -7.85
C LEU A 7 15.43 21.92 -9.31
N ALA A 8 14.81 20.78 -9.57
CA ALA A 8 14.29 20.42 -10.87
C ALA A 8 12.93 21.10 -11.07
N GLY A 9 12.87 22.02 -12.03
CA GLY A 9 11.66 22.76 -12.35
C GLY A 9 10.63 21.86 -13.04
N VAL A 10 9.41 21.87 -12.53
CA VAL A 10 8.23 21.25 -13.16
C VAL A 10 7.70 22.21 -14.22
N LEU A 11 7.72 21.79 -15.47
CA LEU A 11 7.12 22.50 -16.59
C LEU A 11 5.65 22.06 -16.73
N ALA A 12 4.72 22.94 -16.40
CA ALA A 12 3.29 22.67 -16.55
C ALA A 12 2.90 22.73 -18.03
N CYS A 13 2.55 21.59 -18.62
CA CYS A 13 1.83 21.53 -19.90
C CYS A 13 0.34 21.34 -19.63
N ALA A 14 -0.45 22.34 -19.98
CA ALA A 14 -1.90 22.22 -19.99
C ALA A 14 -2.34 21.29 -21.14
N VAL A 15 -2.95 20.17 -20.81
CA VAL A 15 -3.59 19.27 -21.78
C VAL A 15 -5.12 19.31 -21.56
N ALA A 16 -5.83 19.60 -22.65
CA ALA A 16 -7.29 19.64 -22.68
C ALA A 16 -7.86 18.24 -22.42
N VAL A 17 -8.72 18.13 -21.41
CA VAL A 17 -9.46 16.92 -21.09
C VAL A 17 -10.56 16.70 -22.14
N LEU A 18 -10.39 15.73 -23.00
CA LEU A 18 -11.48 15.11 -23.75
C LEU A 18 -12.09 14.02 -22.86
N ALA A 19 -13.30 14.25 -22.39
CA ALA A 19 -14.09 13.24 -21.69
C ALA A 19 -14.40 12.07 -22.63
N GLY A 20 -13.60 11.03 -22.56
CA GLY A 20 -13.90 9.74 -23.18
C GLY A 20 -14.85 8.95 -22.29
N ALA A 21 -16.03 8.59 -22.81
CA ALA A 21 -16.96 7.71 -22.13
C ALA A 21 -16.25 6.37 -21.79
N ALA A 22 -16.16 6.05 -20.50
CA ALA A 22 -15.69 4.76 -20.04
C ALA A 22 -16.66 3.67 -20.56
N THR A 23 -16.21 2.87 -21.49
CA THR A 23 -16.92 1.63 -21.86
C THR A 23 -16.77 0.66 -20.68
N ALA A 24 -17.91 0.27 -20.12
CA ALA A 24 -17.95 -0.78 -19.09
C ALA A 24 -17.16 -2.00 -19.59
N GLY A 25 -16.07 -2.30 -18.92
CA GLY A 25 -15.23 -3.45 -19.22
C GLY A 25 -16.04 -4.74 -19.10
N LYS A 26 -15.92 -5.62 -20.09
CA LYS A 26 -16.42 -7.00 -20.01
C LYS A 26 -15.86 -7.62 -18.72
N GLY A 27 -16.74 -8.16 -17.89
CA GLY A 27 -16.36 -8.96 -16.75
C GLY A 27 -15.41 -10.11 -17.14
N PRO A 28 -14.58 -10.60 -16.21
CA PRO A 28 -13.49 -11.51 -16.50
C PRO A 28 -13.98 -12.81 -17.16
N SER A 29 -13.36 -13.13 -18.28
CA SER A 29 -13.50 -14.46 -18.90
C SER A 29 -12.67 -15.42 -18.07
N GLY A 30 -13.32 -16.22 -17.20
CA GLY A 30 -12.78 -17.39 -16.51
C GLY A 30 -11.44 -17.17 -15.82
N SER A 31 -11.41 -16.57 -14.62
CA SER A 31 -10.19 -16.47 -13.84
C SER A 31 -9.69 -17.85 -13.44
N SER A 32 -8.43 -18.17 -13.72
CA SER A 32 -7.79 -19.39 -13.24
C SER A 32 -7.17 -19.18 -11.86
N THR A 33 -7.00 -20.26 -11.14
CA THR A 33 -6.33 -20.29 -9.84
C THR A 33 -5.02 -21.07 -9.94
N GLY A 34 -4.16 -20.89 -8.97
CA GLY A 34 -2.91 -21.62 -8.83
C GLY A 34 -2.48 -21.73 -7.38
N THR A 35 -1.29 -22.24 -7.16
CA THR A 35 -0.66 -22.30 -5.84
C THR A 35 0.65 -21.54 -5.85
N ALA A 36 0.99 -20.89 -4.74
CA ALA A 36 2.21 -20.14 -4.60
C ALA A 36 2.78 -20.21 -3.18
N THR A 37 4.06 -19.93 -3.06
CA THR A 37 4.74 -19.74 -1.77
C THR A 37 4.96 -18.24 -1.56
N VAL A 38 4.59 -17.71 -0.38
CA VAL A 38 4.73 -16.30 -0.01
C VAL A 38 5.21 -16.18 1.44
N PHE A 39 5.72 -15.02 1.83
CA PHE A 39 5.75 -14.58 3.22
C PHE A 39 4.37 -14.03 3.64
N TRP A 40 4.01 -14.21 4.94
CA TRP A 40 2.67 -13.91 5.44
C TRP A 40 2.68 -13.17 6.79
N PRO A 41 2.73 -11.85 6.89
CA PRO A 41 2.99 -10.90 5.79
C PRO A 41 4.47 -10.85 5.43
N ASN A 42 5.35 -11.01 6.40
CA ASN A 42 6.81 -11.02 6.30
C ASN A 42 7.43 -11.90 7.40
N PRO A 43 8.72 -12.22 7.35
CA PRO A 43 9.33 -13.14 8.33
C PRO A 43 9.36 -12.59 9.76
N VAL A 44 9.69 -11.32 9.97
CA VAL A 44 9.82 -10.74 11.32
C VAL A 44 8.46 -10.72 12.02
N ALA A 45 7.42 -10.20 11.34
CA ALA A 45 6.07 -10.15 11.88
C ALA A 45 5.48 -11.53 12.13
N SER A 46 5.64 -12.47 11.19
CA SER A 46 5.02 -13.80 11.29
C SER A 46 5.66 -14.69 12.33
N LEU A 47 6.98 -14.62 12.50
CA LEU A 47 7.74 -15.44 13.45
C LEU A 47 7.95 -14.74 14.79
N GLN A 48 7.68 -13.44 14.88
CA GLN A 48 7.98 -12.61 16.07
C GLN A 48 9.47 -12.71 16.47
N ASP A 49 10.33 -12.81 15.47
CA ASP A 49 11.78 -12.97 15.66
C ASP A 49 12.54 -11.74 15.16
N GLN A 50 12.91 -10.88 16.10
CA GLN A 50 13.66 -9.64 15.84
C GLN A 50 15.16 -9.88 15.60
N THR A 51 15.61 -11.12 15.54
CA THR A 51 17.03 -11.46 15.26
C THR A 51 17.28 -11.82 13.81
N LEU A 52 16.21 -11.91 13.00
CA LEU A 52 16.30 -12.16 11.58
C LEU A 52 17.02 -11.01 10.87
N THR A 53 17.77 -11.34 9.84
CA THR A 53 18.52 -10.38 9.03
C THR A 53 18.46 -10.78 7.56
N ASP A 54 18.69 -9.85 6.68
CA ASP A 54 18.64 -10.06 5.23
C ASP A 54 19.61 -11.15 4.73
N GLN A 55 20.86 -11.19 5.22
CA GLN A 55 21.91 -12.12 4.81
C GLN A 55 22.18 -12.15 3.30
N LYS A 56 21.97 -11.02 2.60
CA LYS A 56 22.16 -10.88 1.13
C LYS A 56 21.30 -11.90 0.37
N ASP A 57 20.03 -11.86 0.61
CA ASP A 57 18.98 -12.68 -0.03
C ASP A 57 19.14 -14.19 0.18
N ALA A 58 19.96 -14.61 1.15
CA ALA A 58 20.10 -16.02 1.42
C ALA A 58 18.81 -16.64 1.99
N ASP A 59 18.41 -17.75 1.43
CA ASP A 59 17.34 -18.58 2.00
C ASP A 59 17.93 -19.50 3.08
N TYR A 60 17.78 -19.12 4.34
CA TYR A 60 18.36 -19.83 5.48
C TYR A 60 17.31 -20.44 6.42
N ALA A 61 17.75 -21.37 7.25
CA ALA A 61 16.87 -22.24 8.04
C ALA A 61 15.84 -21.51 8.93
N ALA A 62 16.22 -20.35 9.51
CA ALA A 62 15.32 -19.60 10.38
C ALA A 62 14.13 -18.96 9.60
N LEU A 63 14.26 -18.74 8.30
CA LEU A 63 13.19 -18.21 7.46
C LEU A 63 12.18 -19.27 7.01
N GLN A 64 12.54 -20.56 7.04
CA GLN A 64 11.67 -21.62 6.51
C GLN A 64 10.25 -21.62 7.09
N PRO A 65 10.03 -21.38 8.41
CA PRO A 65 8.68 -21.34 8.97
C PRO A 65 7.85 -20.12 8.54
N ALA A 66 8.47 -19.07 7.97
CA ALA A 66 7.78 -17.89 7.49
C ALA A 66 7.09 -18.10 6.13
N TYR A 67 7.55 -19.07 5.35
CA TYR A 67 6.93 -19.39 4.07
C TYR A 67 5.56 -20.05 4.26
N ARG A 68 4.59 -19.58 3.50
CA ARG A 68 3.23 -20.10 3.48
C ARG A 68 2.78 -20.44 2.07
N ASN A 69 2.18 -21.61 1.89
CA ASN A 69 1.51 -21.95 0.65
C ASN A 69 0.13 -21.30 0.62
N VAL A 70 -0.15 -20.59 -0.46
CA VAL A 70 -1.40 -19.86 -0.70
C VAL A 70 -2.02 -20.23 -2.04
N THR A 71 -3.30 -19.91 -2.20
CA THR A 71 -3.96 -19.95 -3.50
C THR A 71 -3.83 -18.60 -4.16
N VAL A 72 -3.19 -18.52 -5.33
CA VAL A 72 -3.27 -17.35 -6.20
C VAL A 72 -4.52 -17.42 -7.06
N THR A 73 -5.22 -16.31 -7.19
CA THR A 73 -6.50 -16.20 -7.88
C THR A 73 -6.43 -15.18 -9.02
N ASN A 74 -7.50 -15.06 -9.80
CA ASN A 74 -7.64 -14.04 -10.84
C ASN A 74 -6.57 -14.11 -11.95
N LEU A 75 -5.88 -15.24 -12.11
CA LEU A 75 -4.93 -15.47 -13.20
C LEU A 75 -5.65 -15.57 -14.55
N ASN A 76 -5.02 -15.05 -15.61
CA ASN A 76 -5.58 -15.08 -16.97
C ASN A 76 -5.33 -16.39 -17.74
N GLY A 77 -4.67 -17.38 -17.11
CA GLY A 77 -4.38 -18.68 -17.73
C GLY A 77 -3.18 -18.70 -18.67
N SER A 78 -2.40 -17.64 -18.74
CA SER A 78 -1.18 -17.58 -19.59
C SER A 78 0.00 -18.40 -19.04
N GLY A 79 -0.06 -18.81 -17.79
CA GLY A 79 1.05 -19.41 -17.04
C GLY A 79 2.01 -18.39 -16.43
N PHE A 80 1.81 -17.09 -16.68
CA PHE A 80 2.52 -15.99 -16.05
C PHE A 80 1.69 -15.37 -14.92
N LEU A 81 2.33 -14.58 -14.06
CA LEU A 81 1.67 -13.78 -12.99
C LEU A 81 0.99 -12.55 -13.59
N VAL A 82 -0.04 -12.81 -14.37
CA VAL A 82 -0.88 -11.81 -15.03
C VAL A 82 -2.35 -12.17 -14.78
N GLY A 83 -3.12 -11.23 -14.25
CA GLY A 83 -4.50 -11.45 -13.92
C GLY A 83 -5.36 -10.20 -13.98
N ASP A 84 -6.52 -10.26 -13.33
CA ASP A 84 -7.50 -9.18 -13.36
C ASP A 84 -7.00 -7.95 -12.57
N TRP A 85 -6.24 -8.16 -11.48
CA TRP A 85 -5.88 -7.12 -10.51
C TRP A 85 -4.40 -6.83 -10.41
N ALA A 86 -3.55 -7.75 -10.85
CA ALA A 86 -2.12 -7.56 -10.88
C ALA A 86 -1.53 -8.07 -12.21
N ARG A 87 -0.47 -7.41 -12.65
CA ARG A 87 0.31 -7.80 -13.80
C ARG A 87 1.79 -7.57 -13.51
N VAL A 88 2.51 -8.64 -13.24
CA VAL A 88 3.97 -8.58 -13.12
C VAL A 88 4.57 -8.36 -14.51
N VAL A 89 5.44 -7.37 -14.62
CA VAL A 89 6.18 -7.04 -15.82
C VAL A 89 7.65 -7.23 -15.49
N SER A 90 8.18 -8.42 -15.77
CA SER A 90 9.59 -8.71 -15.54
C SER A 90 10.44 -8.16 -16.67
N GLU A 91 11.35 -7.23 -16.33
CA GLU A 91 12.41 -6.75 -17.23
C GLU A 91 13.80 -7.00 -16.62
N THR A 92 13.83 -7.51 -15.39
CA THR A 92 15.01 -7.90 -14.63
C THR A 92 14.85 -9.36 -14.22
N GLY A 93 15.79 -10.21 -14.61
CA GLY A 93 15.71 -11.64 -14.35
C GLY A 93 14.65 -12.39 -15.17
N ASP A 94 14.46 -13.67 -14.87
CA ASP A 94 13.51 -14.54 -15.54
C ASP A 94 12.08 -14.29 -15.04
N PRO A 95 11.08 -14.24 -15.93
CA PRO A 95 9.70 -14.15 -15.50
C PRO A 95 9.24 -15.44 -14.79
N ALA A 96 8.47 -15.30 -13.72
CA ALA A 96 7.83 -16.42 -13.06
C ALA A 96 6.80 -17.04 -14.03
N TYR A 97 7.09 -18.26 -14.48
CA TYR A 97 6.25 -19.00 -15.44
C TYR A 97 5.97 -20.39 -14.94
N SER A 98 4.69 -20.78 -14.99
CA SER A 98 4.27 -22.16 -14.70
C SER A 98 3.05 -22.53 -15.55
N PRO A 99 3.13 -23.57 -16.41
CA PRO A 99 1.99 -24.01 -17.20
C PRO A 99 0.86 -24.62 -16.34
N THR A 100 1.16 -24.95 -15.08
CA THR A 100 0.21 -25.48 -14.09
C THR A 100 -0.20 -24.45 -13.04
N ASN A 101 0.21 -23.19 -13.20
CA ASN A 101 0.02 -22.13 -12.21
C ASN A 101 0.56 -22.48 -10.80
N THR A 102 1.72 -23.12 -10.73
CA THR A 102 2.39 -23.48 -9.47
C THR A 102 3.68 -22.69 -9.35
N PHE A 103 3.74 -21.77 -8.38
CA PHE A 103 4.81 -20.78 -8.22
C PHE A 103 5.45 -20.94 -6.82
N THR A 104 6.34 -21.91 -6.67
CA THR A 104 6.96 -22.28 -5.39
C THR A 104 8.44 -21.86 -5.37
N TYR A 105 8.66 -20.57 -5.32
CA TYR A 105 10.00 -19.97 -5.20
C TYR A 105 10.27 -19.57 -3.76
N HIS A 106 11.54 -19.39 -3.40
CA HIS A 106 12.01 -18.84 -2.15
C HIS A 106 12.85 -17.59 -2.42
N ARG A 107 13.12 -16.80 -1.40
CA ARG A 107 13.71 -15.45 -1.52
C ARG A 107 15.08 -15.37 -2.21
N ASN A 108 15.82 -16.44 -2.33
CA ASN A 108 17.06 -16.49 -3.11
C ASN A 108 16.83 -16.58 -4.64
N ASP A 109 15.62 -16.38 -5.08
CA ASP A 109 15.19 -16.40 -6.48
C ASP A 109 14.25 -15.22 -6.74
N ASP A 110 14.64 -14.25 -7.57
CA ASP A 110 13.87 -13.03 -7.90
C ASP A 110 12.40 -13.30 -8.32
N ARG A 111 12.06 -14.54 -8.67
CA ARG A 111 10.67 -14.93 -8.95
C ARG A 111 9.80 -15.02 -7.71
N PHE A 112 10.40 -15.13 -6.52
CA PHE A 112 9.66 -15.06 -5.26
C PHE A 112 9.01 -13.69 -5.06
N GLU A 113 9.76 -12.61 -5.29
CA GLU A 113 9.25 -11.24 -5.20
C GLU A 113 8.13 -10.98 -6.23
N GLN A 114 8.24 -11.56 -7.43
CA GLN A 114 7.17 -11.49 -8.43
C GLN A 114 5.87 -12.13 -7.91
N VAL A 115 6.00 -13.25 -7.21
CA VAL A 115 4.87 -13.95 -6.58
C VAL A 115 4.28 -13.14 -5.44
N MET A 116 5.13 -12.60 -4.55
CA MET A 116 4.72 -11.73 -3.45
C MET A 116 3.91 -10.54 -3.96
N ALA A 117 4.46 -9.81 -4.93
CA ALA A 117 3.82 -8.63 -5.49
C ALA A 117 2.47 -8.96 -6.17
N TYR A 118 2.40 -10.04 -6.96
CA TYR A 118 1.14 -10.47 -7.57
C TYR A 118 0.09 -10.81 -6.50
N TYR A 119 0.50 -11.59 -5.51
CA TYR A 119 -0.41 -12.07 -4.48
C TYR A 119 -0.99 -10.93 -3.65
N TRP A 120 -0.13 -10.10 -3.06
CA TRP A 120 -0.57 -9.07 -2.13
C TRP A 120 -1.37 -7.94 -2.82
N VAL A 121 -1.00 -7.54 -4.03
CA VAL A 121 -1.79 -6.59 -4.83
C VAL A 121 -3.17 -7.18 -5.18
N THR A 122 -3.22 -8.46 -5.57
CA THR A 122 -4.50 -9.13 -5.87
C THR A 122 -5.39 -9.20 -4.64
N GLU A 123 -4.85 -9.59 -3.48
CA GLU A 123 -5.65 -9.68 -2.25
C GLU A 123 -6.11 -8.32 -1.74
N ALA A 124 -5.26 -7.27 -1.83
CA ALA A 124 -5.65 -5.91 -1.50
C ALA A 124 -6.80 -5.40 -2.38
N GLN A 125 -6.78 -5.65 -3.69
CA GLN A 125 -7.85 -5.27 -4.59
C GLN A 125 -9.16 -6.03 -4.31
N LYS A 126 -9.07 -7.32 -4.00
CA LYS A 126 -10.23 -8.10 -3.56
C LYS A 126 -10.81 -7.56 -2.24
N TYR A 127 -9.95 -7.13 -1.33
CA TYR A 127 -10.40 -6.48 -0.10
C TYR A 127 -11.15 -5.17 -0.39
N ILE A 128 -10.61 -4.29 -1.23
CA ILE A 128 -11.30 -3.05 -1.67
C ILE A 128 -12.69 -3.37 -2.25
N GLN A 129 -12.79 -4.39 -3.10
CA GLN A 129 -14.08 -4.80 -3.67
C GLN A 129 -15.04 -5.37 -2.63
N SER A 130 -14.53 -6.07 -1.61
CA SER A 130 -15.33 -6.58 -0.51
C SER A 130 -15.97 -5.48 0.34
N LEU A 131 -15.37 -4.28 0.35
CA LEU A 131 -15.93 -3.06 0.93
C LEU A 131 -17.03 -2.43 0.07
N GLY A 132 -17.22 -2.87 -1.17
CA GLY A 132 -18.25 -2.40 -2.10
C GLY A 132 -17.74 -1.47 -3.21
N PHE A 133 -16.44 -1.19 -3.28
CA PHE A 133 -15.87 -0.33 -4.33
C PHE A 133 -15.80 -1.07 -5.66
N GLY A 134 -16.30 -0.40 -6.73
CA GLY A 134 -16.34 -0.96 -8.08
C GLY A 134 -17.31 -2.12 -8.28
N THR A 135 -18.10 -2.48 -7.28
CA THR A 135 -19.09 -3.57 -7.33
C THR A 135 -20.53 -3.07 -7.38
N GLY A 136 -20.72 -1.78 -7.62
CA GLY A 136 -22.02 -1.13 -7.76
C GLY A 136 -22.50 -0.35 -6.53
N THR A 137 -21.79 -0.45 -5.38
CA THR A 137 -22.13 0.33 -4.17
C THR A 137 -21.38 1.66 -4.16
N TYR A 138 -20.08 1.63 -4.38
CA TYR A 138 -19.20 2.80 -4.39
C TYR A 138 -18.44 2.90 -5.72
N PRO A 139 -17.89 4.08 -6.06
CA PRO A 139 -17.05 4.23 -7.25
C PRO A 139 -15.91 3.22 -7.28
N ALA A 140 -15.38 2.96 -8.47
CA ALA A 140 -14.24 2.06 -8.62
C ALA A 140 -12.96 2.67 -8.03
N VAL A 141 -12.16 1.84 -7.36
CA VAL A 141 -10.80 2.18 -6.89
C VAL A 141 -9.85 1.18 -7.55
N ASN A 142 -8.94 1.66 -8.35
CA ASN A 142 -7.88 0.94 -9.07
C ASN A 142 -8.33 -0.40 -9.72
N MET A 143 -9.53 -0.42 -10.30
CA MET A 143 -10.09 -1.63 -10.95
C MET A 143 -9.44 -1.92 -12.31
N GLN A 144 -8.16 -2.20 -12.30
CA GLN A 144 -7.35 -2.55 -13.46
C GLN A 144 -6.21 -3.49 -13.04
N PRO A 145 -5.60 -4.23 -13.99
CA PRO A 145 -4.38 -4.99 -13.69
C PRO A 145 -3.24 -4.04 -13.31
N GLN A 146 -3.01 -3.84 -12.01
CA GLN A 146 -1.91 -3.03 -11.52
C GLN A 146 -0.58 -3.58 -12.04
N ARG A 147 0.16 -2.75 -12.76
CA ARG A 147 1.50 -3.13 -13.23
C ARG A 147 2.47 -3.10 -12.06
N VAL A 148 3.30 -4.12 -12.00
CA VAL A 148 4.28 -4.30 -10.92
C VAL A 148 5.61 -4.69 -11.54
N ARG A 149 6.69 -4.06 -11.10
CA ARG A 149 8.07 -4.42 -11.43
C ARG A 149 8.89 -4.59 -10.18
N ILE A 150 9.63 -5.68 -10.11
CA ILE A 150 10.60 -5.93 -9.05
C ILE A 150 12.01 -5.54 -9.51
N ASN A 151 12.94 -5.35 -8.58
CA ASN A 151 14.37 -5.13 -8.84
C ASN A 151 14.67 -3.94 -9.77
N GLN A 152 13.89 -2.85 -9.64
CA GLN A 152 14.01 -1.68 -10.51
C GLN A 152 15.09 -0.70 -10.06
N LEU A 153 15.47 -0.74 -8.79
CA LEU A 153 16.51 0.09 -8.19
C LEU A 153 17.52 -0.80 -7.48
N GLY A 154 18.80 -0.44 -7.55
CA GLY A 154 19.83 -1.03 -6.69
C GLY A 154 19.87 -0.40 -5.29
N ALA A 155 18.95 0.51 -4.99
CA ALA A 155 18.75 1.12 -3.68
C ALA A 155 17.61 0.42 -2.95
N ASP A 156 17.63 0.47 -1.66
CA ASP A 156 16.60 0.09 -0.72
C ASP A 156 15.53 1.18 -0.73
N ASN A 157 14.61 1.12 -1.70
CA ASN A 157 13.55 2.10 -1.91
C ASN A 157 12.57 1.62 -2.99
N SER A 158 11.28 1.88 -2.76
CA SER A 158 10.20 1.61 -3.70
C SER A 158 9.40 2.86 -4.02
N PHE A 159 8.62 2.83 -5.08
CA PHE A 159 7.73 3.92 -5.42
C PHE A 159 6.62 3.51 -6.39
N GLU A 160 5.51 4.22 -6.29
CA GLU A 160 4.49 4.27 -7.32
C GLU A 160 4.82 5.37 -8.34
N THR A 161 4.50 5.16 -9.61
CA THR A 161 4.56 6.18 -10.66
C THR A 161 3.34 6.09 -11.57
N ASP A 162 2.78 7.24 -11.92
CA ASP A 162 1.67 7.36 -12.86
C ASP A 162 2.12 7.68 -14.30
N HIS A 163 3.41 7.93 -14.52
CA HIS A 163 3.98 8.30 -15.81
C HIS A 163 5.09 7.35 -16.28
N PRO A 164 5.05 6.85 -17.53
CA PRO A 164 3.97 7.00 -18.54
C PRO A 164 2.74 6.13 -18.28
N VAL A 165 2.78 5.25 -17.28
CA VAL A 165 1.70 4.35 -16.87
C VAL A 165 1.73 4.17 -15.36
N LEU A 166 0.58 3.94 -14.77
CA LEU A 166 0.46 3.60 -13.34
C LEU A 166 1.17 2.28 -13.06
N GLU A 167 2.24 2.33 -12.28
CA GLU A 167 3.14 1.18 -12.06
C GLU A 167 3.78 1.25 -10.67
N LEU A 168 3.84 0.10 -9.97
CA LEU A 168 4.63 -0.06 -8.75
C LEU A 168 6.02 -0.57 -9.11
N ARG A 169 7.04 0.00 -8.50
CA ARG A 169 8.43 -0.36 -8.71
C ARG A 169 9.12 -0.60 -7.38
N PHE A 170 9.64 -1.80 -7.21
CA PHE A 170 10.32 -2.24 -6.01
C PHE A 170 11.83 -2.30 -6.22
N GLY A 171 12.58 -1.84 -5.21
CA GLY A 171 14.03 -1.90 -5.18
C GLY A 171 14.55 -3.27 -4.74
N LYS A 172 15.88 -3.37 -4.76
CA LYS A 172 16.61 -4.61 -4.42
C LYS A 172 17.76 -4.34 -3.43
N GLY A 173 17.81 -3.17 -2.84
CA GLY A 173 18.84 -2.82 -1.88
C GLY A 173 18.41 -3.21 -0.48
N GLY A 174 19.33 -3.70 0.32
CA GLY A 174 18.97 -4.17 1.66
C GLY A 174 18.20 -5.49 1.59
N VAL A 175 17.04 -5.57 2.23
CA VAL A 175 16.01 -6.57 1.90
C VAL A 175 15.40 -6.17 0.57
N ASP A 176 15.19 -7.13 -0.33
CA ASP A 176 14.47 -6.84 -1.58
C ASP A 176 13.04 -6.42 -1.21
N ASP A 177 12.66 -5.15 -1.52
CA ASP A 177 11.45 -4.48 -1.01
C ASP A 177 10.16 -5.30 -1.24
N ALA A 178 10.08 -6.01 -2.37
CA ALA A 178 8.92 -6.84 -2.68
C ALA A 178 8.88 -8.18 -1.91
N GLU A 179 9.76 -8.44 -0.97
CA GLU A 179 9.67 -9.53 0.00
C GLU A 179 8.79 -9.18 1.20
N ASP A 180 8.56 -7.88 1.45
CA ASP A 180 7.70 -7.42 2.54
C ASP A 180 6.31 -7.03 2.00
N ALA A 181 5.27 -7.72 2.49
CA ALA A 181 3.89 -7.43 2.10
C ALA A 181 3.47 -6.00 2.43
N GLU A 182 4.03 -5.41 3.50
CA GLU A 182 3.66 -4.08 3.95
C GLU A 182 4.26 -3.00 3.07
N VAL A 183 5.47 -3.21 2.51
CA VAL A 183 6.01 -2.35 1.46
C VAL A 183 5.15 -2.43 0.19
N ILE A 184 4.78 -3.65 -0.24
CA ILE A 184 3.91 -3.83 -1.41
C ILE A 184 2.57 -3.10 -1.24
N LEU A 185 1.97 -3.19 -0.06
CA LEU A 185 0.67 -2.58 0.23
C LEU A 185 0.76 -1.07 0.43
N HIS A 186 1.88 -0.56 0.94
CA HIS A 186 2.15 0.86 1.02
C HIS A 186 2.17 1.49 -0.38
N GLU A 187 2.95 0.93 -1.30
CA GLU A 187 3.00 1.40 -2.69
C GLU A 187 1.66 1.23 -3.40
N TYR A 188 0.91 0.18 -3.09
CA TYR A 188 -0.44 0.00 -3.61
C TYR A 188 -1.41 1.06 -3.06
N GLY A 189 -1.18 1.57 -1.86
CA GLY A 189 -1.87 2.74 -1.30
C GLY A 189 -1.74 3.97 -2.18
N HIS A 190 -0.53 4.28 -2.68
CA HIS A 190 -0.31 5.37 -3.65
C HIS A 190 -1.06 5.13 -4.96
N ALA A 191 -1.06 3.90 -5.49
CA ALA A 191 -1.82 3.57 -6.69
C ALA A 191 -3.34 3.73 -6.48
N THR A 192 -3.86 3.48 -5.28
CA THR A 192 -5.28 3.78 -4.98
C THR A 192 -5.55 5.27 -5.02
N HIS A 193 -4.68 6.11 -4.44
CA HIS A 193 -4.76 7.56 -4.51
C HIS A 193 -4.75 8.06 -5.96
N SER A 194 -3.78 7.63 -6.77
CA SER A 194 -3.70 7.99 -8.19
C SER A 194 -4.98 7.61 -8.95
N SER A 195 -5.54 6.42 -8.68
CA SER A 195 -6.78 5.96 -9.31
C SER A 195 -8.04 6.74 -8.87
N GLN A 196 -8.00 7.36 -7.70
CA GLN A 196 -9.09 8.15 -7.13
C GLN A 196 -9.05 9.63 -7.54
N GLY A 197 -8.08 10.07 -8.34
CA GLY A 197 -7.91 11.48 -8.70
C GLY A 197 -7.36 12.33 -7.54
N TYR A 198 -6.68 11.71 -6.59
CA TYR A 198 -6.00 12.42 -5.52
C TYR A 198 -4.85 13.27 -6.07
N SER A 199 -4.75 14.53 -5.67
CA SER A 199 -3.71 15.45 -6.14
C SER A 199 -2.60 15.60 -5.10
N PHE A 200 -1.36 15.52 -5.55
CA PHE A 200 -0.14 15.74 -4.75
C PHE A 200 0.34 17.20 -4.81
N ALA A 201 -0.59 18.16 -4.75
CA ALA A 201 -0.29 19.56 -5.01
C ALA A 201 0.40 20.31 -3.85
N SER A 202 0.48 19.72 -2.66
CA SER A 202 1.14 20.29 -1.48
C SER A 202 2.02 19.27 -0.75
N GLU A 203 2.94 19.75 0.08
CA GLU A 203 3.73 18.90 0.97
C GLU A 203 2.82 18.10 1.93
N GLU A 204 1.77 18.73 2.46
CA GLU A 204 0.79 18.06 3.31
C GLU A 204 0.04 16.94 2.54
N ALA A 205 -0.27 17.16 1.25
CA ALA A 205 -0.88 16.12 0.42
C ALA A 205 0.07 14.92 0.22
N GLY A 206 1.36 15.19 0.00
CA GLY A 206 2.40 14.17 0.01
C GLY A 206 2.44 13.41 1.33
N ALA A 207 2.52 14.13 2.46
CA ALA A 207 2.53 13.53 3.78
C ALA A 207 1.27 12.69 4.09
N MET A 208 0.08 13.15 3.69
CA MET A 208 -1.16 12.37 3.83
C MET A 208 -1.15 11.10 2.98
N SER A 209 -0.52 11.14 1.81
CA SER A 209 -0.38 9.96 0.96
C SER A 209 0.56 8.93 1.58
N GLU A 210 1.70 9.37 2.13
CA GLU A 210 2.60 8.50 2.88
C GLU A 210 1.89 7.89 4.10
N GLY A 211 1.20 8.71 4.86
CA GLY A 211 0.44 8.24 6.03
C GLY A 211 -0.70 7.31 5.68
N PHE A 212 -1.34 7.48 4.52
CA PHE A 212 -2.34 6.54 4.03
C PHE A 212 -1.68 5.22 3.58
N GLY A 213 -0.54 5.25 2.90
CA GLY A 213 0.23 4.06 2.53
C GLY A 213 0.58 3.22 3.74
N ASP A 214 1.13 3.83 4.80
CA ASP A 214 1.43 3.16 6.07
C ASP A 214 0.17 2.58 6.75
N TYR A 215 -0.89 3.37 6.83
CA TYR A 215 -2.16 2.91 7.39
C TYR A 215 -2.72 1.72 6.60
N TRP A 216 -2.73 1.82 5.28
CA TRP A 216 -3.24 0.80 4.39
C TRP A 216 -2.46 -0.51 4.50
N ALA A 217 -1.12 -0.40 4.56
CA ALA A 217 -0.25 -1.54 4.79
C ALA A 217 -0.57 -2.22 6.12
N ALA A 218 -0.57 -1.47 7.22
CA ALA A 218 -0.84 -2.00 8.56
C ALA A 218 -2.26 -2.59 8.69
N ASP A 219 -3.28 -1.95 8.12
CA ASP A 219 -4.66 -2.42 8.26
C ASP A 219 -4.94 -3.65 7.40
N VAL A 220 -4.55 -3.62 6.12
CA VAL A 220 -4.80 -4.76 5.20
C VAL A 220 -4.03 -6.00 5.63
N THR A 221 -2.78 -5.85 6.07
CA THR A 221 -2.06 -7.01 6.64
C THR A 221 -2.73 -7.52 7.90
N ASN A 222 -3.19 -6.65 8.80
CA ASN A 222 -3.90 -7.09 10.00
C ASN A 222 -5.24 -7.79 9.70
N VAL A 223 -5.91 -7.43 8.61
CA VAL A 223 -7.14 -8.12 8.17
C VAL A 223 -6.83 -9.48 7.55
N LEU A 224 -5.81 -9.58 6.72
CA LEU A 224 -5.51 -10.78 5.93
C LEU A 224 -4.53 -11.74 6.63
N ALA A 225 -3.56 -11.20 7.34
CA ALA A 225 -2.46 -11.91 7.99
C ALA A 225 -2.14 -11.30 9.37
N PRO A 226 -3.07 -11.36 10.34
CA PRO A 226 -2.94 -10.65 11.61
C PRO A 226 -1.67 -11.04 12.38
N THR A 227 -0.98 -10.03 12.89
CA THR A 227 0.23 -10.14 13.70
C THR A 227 0.03 -9.45 15.06
N PRO A 228 0.83 -9.78 16.09
CA PRO A 228 0.69 -9.17 17.42
C PRO A 228 0.96 -7.66 17.45
N ASP A 229 1.91 -7.14 16.68
CA ASP A 229 2.22 -5.70 16.60
C ASP A 229 1.75 -5.11 15.26
N ALA A 230 0.44 -5.05 15.09
CA ALA A 230 -0.21 -4.56 13.87
C ALA A 230 0.05 -3.08 13.55
N ALA A 231 0.66 -2.32 14.46
CA ALA A 231 0.99 -0.91 14.25
C ALA A 231 2.43 -0.69 13.73
N CYS A 232 3.24 -1.73 13.72
CA CYS A 232 4.57 -1.74 13.12
C CYS A 232 4.44 -1.93 11.60
N VAL A 233 5.10 -1.13 10.80
CA VAL A 233 5.03 -1.17 9.33
C VAL A 233 6.40 -1.56 8.79
N ALA A 234 6.42 -2.53 7.87
CA ALA A 234 7.59 -3.00 7.14
C ALA A 234 8.74 -3.42 8.06
N ASP A 235 8.45 -4.34 8.98
CA ASP A 235 9.43 -4.78 9.98
C ASP A 235 10.48 -5.73 9.41
N TRP A 236 10.23 -6.40 8.30
CA TRP A 236 11.24 -7.19 7.58
C TRP A 236 12.17 -6.29 6.75
N ASP A 237 11.63 -5.39 5.97
CA ASP A 237 12.38 -4.42 5.19
C ASP A 237 13.28 -3.56 6.09
N SER A 238 12.76 -3.14 7.24
CA SER A 238 13.46 -2.27 8.17
C SER A 238 14.69 -2.89 8.85
N VAL A 239 14.94 -4.22 8.75
CA VAL A 239 16.19 -4.81 9.26
C VAL A 239 17.43 -4.27 8.53
N SER A 240 17.23 -3.72 7.33
CA SER A 240 18.26 -3.04 6.53
C SER A 240 18.54 -1.61 7.00
N TYR A 241 17.57 -0.95 7.63
CA TYR A 241 17.66 0.46 8.04
C TYR A 241 18.00 0.65 9.51
N THR A 242 17.59 -0.27 10.38
CA THR A 242 17.71 -0.05 11.81
C THR A 242 18.07 -1.31 12.60
N SER A 243 18.89 -1.11 13.64
CA SER A 243 19.14 -2.12 14.68
C SER A 243 18.22 -1.95 15.90
N ARG A 244 17.25 -1.03 15.85
CA ARG A 244 16.28 -0.87 16.96
C ARG A 244 15.32 -2.05 16.98
N VAL A 245 14.87 -2.41 18.16
CA VAL A 245 13.88 -3.46 18.38
C VAL A 245 12.66 -2.83 19.07
N PRO A 246 11.45 -3.02 18.56
CA PRO A 246 11.11 -3.74 17.32
C PRO A 246 11.63 -3.03 16.06
N HIS A 247 11.93 -3.82 15.03
CA HIS A 247 12.26 -3.29 13.72
C HIS A 247 10.97 -2.77 13.07
N CYS A 248 10.77 -1.50 13.04
CA CYS A 248 9.65 -0.88 12.30
C CYS A 248 10.23 0.22 11.45
N LEU A 249 9.93 0.22 10.17
CA LEU A 249 10.29 1.33 9.29
C LEU A 249 9.57 2.60 9.79
N ARG A 250 8.26 2.48 10.00
CA ARG A 250 7.41 3.49 10.64
C ARG A 250 6.36 2.83 11.53
N ARG A 251 5.60 3.64 12.28
CA ARG A 251 4.51 3.14 13.13
C ARG A 251 3.26 4.01 12.97
N VAL A 252 2.11 3.36 12.86
CA VAL A 252 0.82 4.06 12.74
C VAL A 252 0.21 4.44 14.09
N ASP A 253 0.88 4.15 15.21
CA ASP A 253 0.40 4.43 16.57
C ASP A 253 1.20 5.51 17.33
N LEU A 254 2.09 6.26 16.64
CA LEU A 254 2.87 7.33 17.27
C LEU A 254 1.97 8.48 17.74
N ASN A 255 2.40 9.17 18.79
CA ASN A 255 1.66 10.27 19.38
C ASN A 255 2.15 11.63 18.85
N LEU A 256 2.13 11.81 17.54
CA LEU A 256 2.45 13.08 16.88
C LEU A 256 1.20 13.93 16.65
N HIS A 257 1.37 15.27 16.59
CA HIS A 257 0.26 16.23 16.52
C HIS A 257 0.53 17.30 15.45
N TYR A 258 -0.52 17.63 14.73
CA TYR A 258 -0.55 18.74 13.78
C TYR A 258 -0.85 20.05 14.50
N PRO A 259 -0.26 21.19 14.10
CA PRO A 259 0.88 21.29 13.19
C PRO A 259 2.24 21.23 13.94
N GLY A 260 2.23 21.01 15.27
CA GLY A 260 3.38 21.19 16.13
C GLY A 260 4.55 20.26 15.86
N ASP A 261 4.27 19.03 15.38
CA ASP A 261 5.27 18.01 15.10
C ASP A 261 5.63 17.89 13.61
N LEU A 262 5.09 18.77 12.74
CA LEU A 262 5.52 18.85 11.33
C LEU A 262 6.99 19.24 11.24
N ASN A 263 7.76 18.53 10.41
CA ASN A 263 9.17 18.86 10.15
C ASN A 263 9.50 19.08 8.66
N GLY A 264 8.51 18.92 7.76
CA GLY A 264 8.65 19.10 6.31
C GLY A 264 9.20 17.88 5.58
N GLU A 265 9.28 16.71 6.23
CA GLU A 265 9.60 15.43 5.59
C GLU A 265 8.33 14.58 5.52
N VAL A 266 7.93 14.20 4.31
CA VAL A 266 6.59 13.63 4.04
C VAL A 266 6.31 12.33 4.78
N HIS A 267 7.32 11.46 4.95
CA HIS A 267 7.14 10.20 5.68
C HIS A 267 7.00 10.43 7.19
N HIS A 268 7.78 11.37 7.74
CA HIS A 268 7.63 11.74 9.14
C HIS A 268 6.27 12.38 9.41
N ASP A 269 5.91 13.38 8.61
CA ASP A 269 4.68 14.14 8.77
C ASP A 269 3.44 13.27 8.48
N GLY A 270 3.59 12.28 7.60
CA GLY A 270 2.59 11.25 7.30
C GLY A 270 2.16 10.43 8.51
N GLN A 271 3.04 10.24 9.50
CA GLN A 271 2.70 9.51 10.72
C GLN A 271 1.64 10.22 11.60
N ILE A 272 1.47 11.53 11.45
CA ILE A 272 0.33 12.25 12.07
C ILE A 272 -0.98 11.78 11.45
N TRP A 273 -1.00 11.65 10.11
CA TRP A 273 -2.16 11.22 9.35
C TRP A 273 -2.47 9.74 9.58
N SER A 274 -1.47 8.85 9.44
CA SER A 274 -1.66 7.41 9.67
C SER A 274 -2.20 7.12 11.07
N ARG A 275 -1.74 7.86 12.10
CA ARG A 275 -2.28 7.73 13.46
C ARG A 275 -3.75 8.15 13.55
N ALA A 276 -4.16 9.22 12.89
CA ALA A 276 -5.57 9.62 12.89
C ALA A 276 -6.46 8.52 12.25
N LEU A 277 -6.00 7.95 11.12
CA LEU A 277 -6.70 6.84 10.47
C LEU A 277 -6.74 5.58 11.33
N TRP A 278 -5.63 5.27 12.03
CA TRP A 278 -5.56 4.15 12.98
C TRP A 278 -6.50 4.32 14.18
N ASP A 279 -6.66 5.55 14.68
CA ASP A 279 -7.63 5.87 15.72
C ASP A 279 -9.08 5.67 15.23
N ILE A 280 -9.40 6.05 13.98
CA ILE A 280 -10.72 5.78 13.35
C ILE A 280 -10.96 4.27 13.25
N ARG A 281 -9.98 3.52 12.77
CA ARG A 281 -10.03 2.06 12.65
C ARG A 281 -10.27 1.40 14.01
N THR A 282 -9.56 1.86 15.03
CA THR A 282 -9.70 1.34 16.40
C THR A 282 -11.09 1.59 16.97
N ALA A 283 -11.67 2.75 16.67
CA ALA A 283 -12.99 3.13 17.16
C ALA A 283 -14.15 2.44 16.43
N LEU A 284 -14.02 2.20 15.10
CA LEU A 284 -15.15 1.79 14.25
C LEU A 284 -15.00 0.36 13.67
N GLY A 285 -13.82 -0.25 13.77
CA GLY A 285 -13.44 -1.46 13.07
C GLY A 285 -13.03 -1.19 11.62
N HIS A 286 -12.18 -2.06 11.08
CA HIS A 286 -11.55 -1.89 9.76
C HIS A 286 -12.56 -1.63 8.64
N THR A 287 -13.61 -2.44 8.49
CA THR A 287 -14.59 -2.31 7.39
C THR A 287 -15.20 -0.91 7.30
N LYS A 288 -15.63 -0.32 8.44
CA LYS A 288 -16.20 1.03 8.43
C LYS A 288 -15.15 2.10 8.20
N ALA A 289 -14.00 1.96 8.86
CA ALA A 289 -12.91 2.92 8.75
C ALA A 289 -12.43 3.01 7.28
N ASP A 290 -12.11 1.90 6.65
CA ASP A 290 -11.60 1.86 5.29
C ASP A 290 -12.64 2.34 4.27
N THR A 291 -13.91 1.97 4.45
CA THR A 291 -14.98 2.49 3.61
C THR A 291 -15.08 4.01 3.70
N ILE A 292 -14.98 4.59 4.89
CA ILE A 292 -15.02 6.04 5.11
C ILE A 292 -13.79 6.71 4.50
N VAL A 293 -12.60 6.19 4.81
CA VAL A 293 -11.32 6.75 4.36
C VAL A 293 -11.25 6.77 2.84
N LEU A 294 -11.48 5.63 2.18
CA LEU A 294 -11.48 5.55 0.73
C LEU A 294 -12.52 6.47 0.07
N ASN A 295 -13.72 6.62 0.65
CA ASN A 295 -14.72 7.55 0.12
C ASN A 295 -14.33 9.02 0.29
N GLY A 296 -13.59 9.37 1.34
CA GLY A 296 -13.15 10.75 1.58
C GLY A 296 -12.07 11.25 0.63
N GLN A 297 -11.34 10.34 -0.02
CA GLN A 297 -10.15 10.65 -0.83
C GLN A 297 -10.45 10.98 -2.30
N PHE A 298 -11.62 10.57 -2.84
CA PHE A 298 -11.95 10.80 -4.25
C PHE A 298 -11.85 12.28 -4.64
N ASP A 299 -11.14 12.57 -5.74
CA ASP A 299 -10.95 13.92 -6.29
C ASP A 299 -10.47 14.94 -5.23
N PHE A 300 -9.59 14.49 -4.32
CA PHE A 300 -9.00 15.42 -3.35
C PHE A 300 -8.04 16.37 -4.05
N PRO A 301 -8.22 17.70 -3.89
CA PRO A 301 -7.42 18.68 -4.63
C PRO A 301 -5.99 18.86 -4.13
N GLY A 302 -5.54 18.10 -3.13
CA GLY A 302 -4.18 18.14 -2.63
C GLY A 302 -3.86 19.39 -1.79
N THR A 303 -4.80 19.84 -0.97
CA THR A 303 -4.67 21.03 -0.14
C THR A 303 -4.01 20.72 1.21
N SER A 304 -4.75 20.62 2.30
CA SER A 304 -4.23 20.48 3.66
C SER A 304 -4.80 19.28 4.41
N MET A 305 -4.13 18.88 5.50
CA MET A 305 -4.66 17.84 6.39
C MET A 305 -6.05 18.18 6.94
N PRO A 306 -6.35 19.42 7.40
CA PRO A 306 -7.71 19.81 7.81
C PRO A 306 -8.75 19.65 6.70
N ASP A 307 -8.40 19.90 5.43
CA ASP A 307 -9.35 19.79 4.33
C ASP A 307 -9.72 18.33 4.06
N LEU A 308 -8.74 17.42 3.99
CA LEU A 308 -9.01 15.99 3.82
C LEU A 308 -9.71 15.39 5.05
N ALA A 309 -9.36 15.84 6.26
CA ALA A 309 -10.06 15.43 7.48
C ALA A 309 -11.55 15.80 7.47
N ASN A 310 -11.88 17.03 7.02
CA ASN A 310 -13.26 17.45 6.88
C ASN A 310 -14.01 16.63 5.82
N ARG A 311 -13.37 16.28 4.70
CA ARG A 311 -13.94 15.38 3.68
C ARG A 311 -14.19 13.98 4.24
N THR A 312 -13.26 13.44 5.03
CA THR A 312 -13.40 12.13 5.69
C THR A 312 -14.56 12.14 6.69
N VAL A 313 -14.72 13.22 7.48
CA VAL A 313 -15.89 13.40 8.37
C VAL A 313 -17.19 13.48 7.57
N ALA A 314 -17.20 14.22 6.45
CA ALA A 314 -18.36 14.32 5.58
C ALA A 314 -18.72 12.97 4.92
N ALA A 315 -17.72 12.18 4.53
CA ALA A 315 -17.93 10.82 4.03
C ALA A 315 -18.59 9.94 5.10
N ALA A 316 -18.11 10.00 6.35
CA ALA A 316 -18.73 9.25 7.46
C ALA A 316 -20.20 9.60 7.68
N ASP A 317 -20.53 10.90 7.62
CA ASP A 317 -21.92 11.38 7.78
C ASP A 317 -22.80 10.93 6.60
N GLY A 318 -22.33 11.10 5.37
CA GLY A 318 -23.06 10.72 4.17
C GLY A 318 -23.29 9.22 4.02
N LEU A 319 -22.33 8.39 4.45
CA LEU A 319 -22.41 6.93 4.33
C LEU A 319 -23.29 6.29 5.41
N TYR A 320 -23.21 6.77 6.62
CA TYR A 320 -23.81 6.08 7.76
C TYR A 320 -25.00 6.81 8.39
N HIS A 321 -25.17 8.12 8.14
CA HIS A 321 -26.20 8.95 8.77
C HIS A 321 -26.31 8.70 10.30
N ASN A 322 -25.15 8.54 10.97
CA ASN A 322 -25.03 8.16 12.36
C ASN A 322 -24.08 9.12 13.09
N ALA A 323 -24.64 9.95 13.95
CA ALA A 323 -23.89 10.97 14.67
C ALA A 323 -22.74 10.39 15.52
N ALA A 324 -22.86 9.17 16.05
CA ALA A 324 -21.78 8.54 16.81
C ALA A 324 -20.61 8.13 15.90
N VAL A 325 -20.88 7.65 14.69
CA VAL A 325 -19.84 7.34 13.69
C VAL A 325 -19.13 8.61 13.25
N THR A 326 -19.89 9.64 12.86
CA THR A 326 -19.35 10.94 12.47
C THR A 326 -18.50 11.58 13.56
N ALA A 327 -18.98 11.52 14.82
CA ALA A 327 -18.27 12.04 15.98
C ALA A 327 -16.96 11.27 16.25
N ALA A 328 -16.94 9.93 16.10
CA ALA A 328 -15.74 9.13 16.29
C ALA A 328 -14.66 9.49 15.25
N VAL A 329 -15.02 9.66 13.96
CA VAL A 329 -14.11 10.10 12.93
C VAL A 329 -13.56 11.50 13.22
N ARG A 330 -14.43 12.46 13.56
CA ARG A 330 -14.00 13.81 13.91
C ARG A 330 -13.06 13.82 15.13
N LEU A 331 -13.38 13.03 16.17
CA LEU A 331 -12.56 12.96 17.38
C LEU A 331 -11.14 12.47 17.10
N ALA A 332 -10.97 11.51 16.21
CA ALA A 332 -9.65 11.04 15.82
C ALA A 332 -8.78 12.19 15.26
N PHE A 333 -9.32 13.02 14.40
CA PHE A 333 -8.61 14.20 13.87
C PHE A 333 -8.43 15.30 14.91
N VAL A 334 -9.39 15.53 15.79
CA VAL A 334 -9.25 16.49 16.91
C VAL A 334 -8.13 16.05 17.86
N ASN A 335 -8.06 14.76 18.19
CA ASN A 335 -7.00 14.21 19.04
C ASN A 335 -5.59 14.39 18.44
N ARG A 336 -5.47 14.57 17.14
CA ARG A 336 -4.19 14.85 16.46
C ARG A 336 -3.98 16.34 16.19
N GLY A 337 -4.90 17.23 16.65
CA GLY A 337 -4.82 18.68 16.40
C GLY A 337 -5.11 19.08 14.94
N ILE A 338 -5.53 18.14 14.08
CA ILE A 338 -5.87 18.40 12.68
C ILE A 338 -7.19 19.17 12.57
N LEU A 339 -8.17 18.87 13.42
CA LEU A 339 -9.43 19.60 13.55
C LEU A 339 -9.59 20.16 14.96
N HIS A 340 -10.54 21.11 15.11
CA HIS A 340 -10.88 21.78 16.37
C HIS A 340 -12.36 21.56 16.75
#